data_0f0e12b61973bf50e46cbe9ebae81bb6
#
_entry.id   0f0e12b61973bf50e46cbe9ebae81bb6
#
_cell.length_a   1.000
_cell.length_b   1.000
_cell.length_c   1.000
_cell.angle_alpha   90.00
_cell.angle_beta   90.00
_cell.angle_gamma   90.00
#
_symmetry.space_group_name_H-M   'P 1'
#
loop_
_entity.id
_entity.type
_entity.pdbx_description
1 polymer ?
#
loop_
_entity_poly.entity_id
_entity_poly.type
_entity_poly.pdbx_seq_one_letter_code
_entity_poly.pdbx_strand_id
1 'polypeptide(L)'
;MLFDQIASNKRKTWILLLVFFLLLALVGYAVGYLFMRSGLGGLIISLIIGFIYALSMIFQSTEIVMSMNGAREVDEQTAPDLYHVVEDMAMVAQIPMPRVFIIDDPALNAFATGSNPQNAAVAATSGLLAIMNREELEAVMGHEVSHIRNYDIRISTIAVALASAITMLSSMAGRMMWWGGAGRRRSDDDRDGNGLEIIMLVVSLLAIVLAPLAATLVQLAISRQREFLADASSVELTRNPQGMINALRKLDNSKPMSRPVDDASSALYINDPKKSGGFQKLFYTHPPISERIERLKQM
;
A
#
# COMPACT_ATOMS: atom_id res chain seq x y z
N MET A 1 -11.58 16.05 16.87
CA MET A 1 -11.05 15.89 15.48
C MET A 1 -9.95 14.82 15.37
N LEU A 2 -8.76 14.95 15.98
CA LEU A 2 -7.68 13.94 15.85
C LEU A 2 -8.09 12.57 16.41
N PHE A 3 -8.61 12.54 17.63
CA PHE A 3 -9.08 11.29 18.27
C PHE A 3 -10.21 10.61 17.50
N ASP A 4 -11.11 11.38 16.88
CA ASP A 4 -12.20 10.84 16.07
C ASP A 4 -11.67 10.18 14.79
N GLN A 5 -10.60 10.73 14.20
CA GLN A 5 -9.95 10.14 13.03
C GLN A 5 -9.21 8.85 13.39
N ILE A 6 -8.45 8.82 14.47
CA ILE A 6 -7.81 7.61 14.98
C ILE A 6 -8.86 6.51 15.23
N ALA A 7 -9.96 6.84 15.90
CA ALA A 7 -11.06 5.90 16.13
C ALA A 7 -11.69 5.42 14.80
N SER A 8 -11.90 6.33 13.85
CA SER A 8 -12.41 6.01 12.53
C SER A 8 -11.46 5.08 11.75
N ASN A 9 -10.15 5.35 11.75
CA ASN A 9 -9.16 4.53 11.08
C ASN A 9 -9.08 3.12 11.69
N LYS A 10 -9.11 3.01 13.01
CA LYS A 10 -9.18 1.71 13.71
C LYS A 10 -10.44 0.93 13.32
N ARG A 11 -11.62 1.58 13.30
CA ARG A 11 -12.89 0.95 12.89
C ARG A 11 -12.85 0.49 11.43
N LYS A 12 -12.36 1.32 10.51
CA LYS A 12 -12.22 0.97 9.09
C LYS A 12 -11.30 -0.23 8.89
N THR A 13 -10.20 -0.32 9.66
CA THR A 13 -9.30 -1.48 9.64
C THR A 13 -10.04 -2.77 10.00
N TRP A 14 -10.88 -2.75 11.04
CA TRP A 14 -11.67 -3.92 11.43
C TRP A 14 -12.72 -4.31 10.39
N ILE A 15 -13.38 -3.32 9.76
CA ILE A 15 -14.32 -3.56 8.65
C ILE A 15 -13.61 -4.21 7.47
N LEU A 16 -12.42 -3.71 7.13
CA LEU A 16 -11.61 -4.24 6.04
C LEU A 16 -11.21 -5.69 6.30
N LEU A 17 -10.76 -6.02 7.50
CA LEU A 17 -10.46 -7.40 7.90
C LEU A 17 -11.70 -8.29 7.87
N LEU A 18 -12.84 -7.81 8.36
CA LEU A 18 -14.10 -8.56 8.32
C LEU A 18 -14.51 -8.91 6.88
N VAL A 19 -14.47 -7.93 5.97
CA VAL A 19 -14.78 -8.14 4.55
C VAL A 19 -13.81 -9.16 3.95
N PHE A 20 -12.52 -9.06 4.25
CA PHE A 20 -11.52 -10.02 3.79
C PHE A 20 -11.83 -11.44 4.26
N PHE A 21 -12.14 -11.65 5.55
CA PHE A 21 -12.48 -12.99 6.08
C PHE A 21 -13.78 -13.53 5.52
N LEU A 22 -14.80 -12.70 5.30
CA LEU A 22 -16.04 -13.13 4.66
C LEU A 22 -15.81 -13.65 3.23
N LEU A 23 -14.93 -12.99 2.51
CA LEU A 23 -14.56 -13.40 1.15
C LEU A 23 -13.75 -14.70 1.15
N LEU A 24 -12.77 -14.81 2.05
CA LEU A 24 -12.03 -16.07 2.21
C LEU A 24 -12.96 -17.22 2.57
N ALA A 25 -13.94 -17.00 3.43
CA ALA A 25 -14.94 -18.00 3.80
C ALA A 25 -15.76 -18.44 2.58
N LEU A 26 -16.24 -17.47 1.77
CA LEU A 26 -17.02 -17.75 0.57
C LEU A 26 -16.19 -18.54 -0.46
N VAL A 27 -14.98 -18.08 -0.73
CA VAL A 27 -14.06 -18.73 -1.66
C VAL A 27 -13.68 -20.13 -1.16
N GLY A 28 -13.31 -20.23 0.11
CA GLY A 28 -12.94 -21.51 0.74
C GLY A 28 -14.07 -22.53 0.71
N TYR A 29 -15.30 -22.08 0.99
CA TYR A 29 -16.48 -22.94 0.89
C TYR A 29 -16.68 -23.46 -0.54
N ALA A 30 -16.63 -22.56 -1.54
CA ALA A 30 -16.81 -22.91 -2.94
C ALA A 30 -15.74 -23.89 -3.44
N VAL A 31 -14.46 -23.60 -3.15
CA VAL A 31 -13.33 -24.47 -3.51
C VAL A 31 -13.42 -25.82 -2.81
N GLY A 32 -13.70 -25.82 -1.50
CA GLY A 32 -13.84 -27.06 -0.73
C GLY A 32 -15.01 -27.93 -1.22
N TYR A 33 -16.13 -27.31 -1.60
CA TYR A 33 -17.26 -28.05 -2.17
C TYR A 33 -16.89 -28.71 -3.50
N LEU A 34 -16.20 -27.99 -4.39
CA LEU A 34 -15.84 -28.49 -5.72
C LEU A 34 -14.75 -29.58 -5.68
N PHE A 35 -13.70 -29.40 -4.86
CA PHE A 35 -12.52 -30.26 -4.89
C PHE A 35 -12.48 -31.31 -3.79
N MET A 36 -12.97 -30.98 -2.60
CA MET A 36 -12.94 -31.87 -1.43
C MET A 36 -14.29 -32.53 -1.15
N ARG A 37 -15.32 -32.19 -1.93
CA ARG A 37 -16.72 -32.55 -1.67
C ARG A 37 -17.19 -32.18 -0.26
N SER A 38 -16.52 -31.18 0.34
CA SER A 38 -16.80 -30.69 1.67
C SER A 38 -16.63 -29.16 1.71
N GLY A 39 -17.71 -28.42 1.50
CA GLY A 39 -17.71 -26.96 1.59
C GLY A 39 -17.27 -26.46 2.98
N LEU A 40 -17.70 -27.15 4.04
CA LEU A 40 -17.30 -26.80 5.41
C LEU A 40 -15.81 -27.04 5.66
N GLY A 41 -15.23 -28.11 5.12
CA GLY A 41 -13.80 -28.38 5.20
C GLY A 41 -12.96 -27.28 4.52
N GLY A 42 -13.34 -26.89 3.30
CA GLY A 42 -12.67 -25.80 2.58
C GLY A 42 -12.79 -24.44 3.27
N LEU A 43 -13.97 -24.13 3.84
CA LEU A 43 -14.19 -22.93 4.63
C LEU A 43 -13.26 -22.88 5.85
N ILE A 44 -13.17 -23.94 6.63
CA ILE A 44 -12.31 -23.99 7.82
C ILE A 44 -10.84 -23.83 7.44
N ILE A 45 -10.36 -24.54 6.42
CA ILE A 45 -8.98 -24.45 5.95
C ILE A 45 -8.66 -23.02 5.48
N SER A 46 -9.53 -22.41 4.67
CA SER A 46 -9.31 -21.04 4.18
C SER A 46 -9.30 -20.01 5.30
N LEU A 47 -10.15 -20.14 6.31
CA LEU A 47 -10.15 -19.26 7.48
C LEU A 47 -8.88 -19.41 8.32
N ILE A 48 -8.37 -20.64 8.51
CA ILE A 48 -7.10 -20.88 9.23
C ILE A 48 -5.94 -20.24 8.46
N ILE A 49 -5.84 -20.49 7.15
CA ILE A 49 -4.79 -19.88 6.32
C ILE A 49 -4.90 -18.35 6.33
N GLY A 50 -6.10 -17.82 6.17
CA GLY A 50 -6.36 -16.38 6.22
C GLY A 50 -6.03 -15.77 7.56
N PHE A 51 -6.27 -16.46 8.66
CA PHE A 51 -5.92 -16.00 10.01
C PHE A 51 -4.41 -15.94 10.21
N ILE A 52 -3.68 -17.00 9.83
CA ILE A 52 -2.22 -17.02 9.87
C ILE A 52 -1.63 -15.90 9.01
N TYR A 53 -2.18 -15.73 7.80
CA TYR A 53 -1.78 -14.66 6.89
C TYR A 53 -2.05 -13.27 7.49
N ALA A 54 -3.24 -13.02 8.05
CA ALA A 54 -3.56 -11.74 8.67
C ALA A 54 -2.66 -11.43 9.87
N LEU A 55 -2.32 -12.44 10.68
CA LEU A 55 -1.35 -12.28 11.76
C LEU A 55 0.04 -11.93 11.22
N SER A 56 0.54 -12.65 10.23
CA SER A 56 1.84 -12.34 9.63
C SER A 56 1.87 -10.92 9.05
N MET A 57 0.77 -10.47 8.43
CA MET A 57 0.63 -9.12 7.91
C MET A 57 0.68 -8.04 9.01
N ILE A 58 0.05 -8.27 10.15
CA ILE A 58 0.07 -7.31 11.27
C ILE A 58 1.50 -7.16 11.82
N PHE A 59 2.26 -8.25 11.91
CA PHE A 59 3.60 -8.26 12.49
C PHE A 59 4.73 -7.94 11.49
N GLN A 60 4.56 -8.28 10.22
CA GLN A 60 5.61 -8.17 9.19
C GLN A 60 5.24 -7.20 8.05
N SER A 61 4.13 -6.45 8.16
CA SER A 61 3.66 -5.59 7.09
C SER A 61 4.69 -4.55 6.64
N THR A 62 5.43 -3.97 7.58
CA THR A 62 6.50 -3.00 7.30
C THR A 62 7.59 -3.63 6.42
N GLU A 63 8.10 -4.80 6.80
CA GLU A 63 9.14 -5.51 6.05
C GLU A 63 8.68 -5.89 4.65
N ILE A 64 7.44 -6.39 4.55
CA ILE A 64 6.86 -6.80 3.27
C ILE A 64 6.73 -5.59 2.34
N VAL A 65 6.16 -4.49 2.81
CA VAL A 65 5.99 -3.28 2.01
C VAL A 65 7.34 -2.68 1.61
N MET A 66 8.31 -2.60 2.53
CA MET A 66 9.66 -2.11 2.22
C MET A 66 10.37 -2.98 1.19
N SER A 67 10.31 -4.31 1.35
CA SER A 67 10.90 -5.27 0.40
C SER A 67 10.25 -5.19 -0.99
N MET A 68 8.92 -5.10 -1.06
CA MET A 68 8.18 -4.96 -2.33
C MET A 68 8.60 -3.70 -3.11
N ASN A 69 8.92 -2.63 -2.42
CA ASN A 69 9.35 -1.37 -3.03
C ASN A 69 10.87 -1.26 -3.18
N GLY A 70 11.62 -2.32 -2.85
CA GLY A 70 13.08 -2.34 -2.95
C GLY A 70 13.78 -1.32 -2.07
N ALA A 71 13.16 -0.99 -0.94
CA ALA A 71 13.70 -0.07 0.03
C ALA A 71 14.81 -0.73 0.86
N ARG A 72 15.90 0.01 1.09
CA ARG A 72 17.05 -0.40 1.90
C ARG A 72 17.07 0.42 3.17
N GLU A 73 17.16 -0.26 4.32
CA GLU A 73 17.29 0.42 5.62
C GLU A 73 18.59 1.20 5.72
N VAL A 74 18.53 2.36 6.32
CA VAL A 74 19.66 3.27 6.53
C VAL A 74 19.68 3.76 7.98
N ASP A 75 20.85 4.14 8.42
CA ASP A 75 21.13 4.69 9.73
C ASP A 75 21.73 6.11 9.65
N GLU A 76 22.04 6.66 10.81
CA GLU A 76 22.64 7.98 10.93
C GLU A 76 23.97 8.11 10.16
N GLN A 77 24.74 7.00 10.05
CA GLN A 77 26.06 7.03 9.38
C GLN A 77 25.92 6.99 7.85
N THR A 78 24.94 6.27 7.34
CA THR A 78 24.73 6.02 5.90
C THR A 78 23.86 7.08 5.23
N ALA A 79 22.98 7.75 5.96
CA ALA A 79 22.10 8.79 5.44
C ALA A 79 21.79 9.88 6.50
N PRO A 80 22.79 10.61 6.99
CA PRO A 80 22.64 11.55 8.11
C PRO A 80 21.54 12.59 7.88
N ASP A 81 21.48 13.19 6.70
CA ASP A 81 20.50 14.25 6.41
C ASP A 81 19.05 13.75 6.52
N LEU A 82 18.74 12.59 5.93
CA LEU A 82 17.41 12.00 6.02
C LEU A 82 17.12 11.55 7.46
N TYR A 83 18.08 10.88 8.09
CA TYR A 83 17.91 10.33 9.45
C TYR A 83 17.58 11.43 10.45
N HIS A 84 18.34 12.51 10.49
CA HIS A 84 18.12 13.64 11.40
C HIS A 84 16.81 14.38 11.12
N VAL A 85 16.43 14.55 9.85
CA VAL A 85 15.14 15.18 9.51
C VAL A 85 13.97 14.31 10.03
N VAL A 86 14.05 13.00 9.87
CA VAL A 86 13.00 12.10 10.39
C VAL A 86 12.99 12.10 11.92
N GLU A 87 14.16 12.13 12.57
CA GLU A 87 14.31 12.20 14.02
C GLU A 87 13.70 13.51 14.57
N ASP A 88 14.01 14.65 13.96
CA ASP A 88 13.44 15.95 14.33
C ASP A 88 11.90 15.93 14.22
N MET A 89 11.37 15.43 13.11
CA MET A 89 9.92 15.34 12.90
C MET A 89 9.24 14.36 13.86
N ALA A 90 9.87 13.23 14.16
CA ALA A 90 9.35 12.26 15.12
C ALA A 90 9.30 12.85 16.54
N MET A 91 10.35 13.58 16.92
CA MET A 91 10.44 14.26 18.22
C MET A 91 9.34 15.33 18.37
N VAL A 92 9.18 16.20 17.36
CA VAL A 92 8.14 17.24 17.38
C VAL A 92 6.73 16.64 17.37
N ALA A 93 6.53 15.55 16.62
CA ALA A 93 5.25 14.84 16.56
C ALA A 93 4.96 13.98 17.79
N GLN A 94 5.94 13.82 18.71
CA GLN A 94 5.85 13.00 19.92
C GLN A 94 5.51 11.52 19.61
N ILE A 95 6.17 10.96 18.59
CA ILE A 95 6.09 9.55 18.26
C ILE A 95 7.48 8.89 18.41
N PRO A 96 7.55 7.55 18.60
CA PRO A 96 8.82 6.85 18.52
C PRO A 96 9.49 7.07 17.16
N MET A 97 10.83 7.10 17.13
CA MET A 97 11.61 7.21 15.90
C MET A 97 11.22 6.07 14.94
N PRO A 98 10.68 6.34 13.75
CA PRO A 98 10.41 5.31 12.76
C PRO A 98 11.71 4.82 12.13
N ARG A 99 11.72 3.60 11.63
CA ARG A 99 12.84 3.09 10.84
C ARG A 99 12.94 3.86 9.52
N VAL A 100 14.15 4.12 9.06
CA VAL A 100 14.42 4.97 7.90
C VAL A 100 14.94 4.13 6.75
N PHE A 101 14.39 4.34 5.57
CA PHE A 101 14.73 3.59 4.36
C PHE A 101 14.98 4.51 3.17
N ILE A 102 15.82 4.04 2.24
CA ILE A 102 16.04 4.69 0.95
C ILE A 102 15.68 3.72 -0.17
N ILE A 103 15.00 4.26 -1.19
CA ILE A 103 14.72 3.59 -2.46
C ILE A 103 15.63 4.19 -3.51
N ASP A 104 16.41 3.36 -4.18
CA ASP A 104 17.28 3.82 -5.27
C ASP A 104 16.45 4.02 -6.55
N ASP A 105 15.91 5.23 -6.69
CA ASP A 105 15.12 5.67 -7.84
C ASP A 105 15.27 7.19 -8.01
N PRO A 106 15.50 7.68 -9.26
CA PRO A 106 15.67 9.11 -9.55
C PRO A 106 14.38 9.94 -9.47
N ALA A 107 13.21 9.31 -9.40
CA ALA A 107 11.94 10.02 -9.21
C ALA A 107 11.86 10.60 -7.80
N LEU A 108 11.09 11.68 -7.64
CA LEU A 108 10.85 12.29 -6.33
C LEU A 108 9.64 11.61 -5.68
N ASN A 109 9.90 10.86 -4.62
CA ASN A 109 8.81 10.20 -3.89
C ASN A 109 9.21 9.84 -2.45
N ALA A 110 8.19 9.64 -1.60
CA ALA A 110 8.33 9.18 -0.24
C ALA A 110 7.05 8.47 0.20
N PHE A 111 7.12 7.66 1.24
CA PHE A 111 5.94 7.10 1.91
C PHE A 111 6.26 6.65 3.34
N ALA A 112 5.20 6.55 4.15
CA ALA A 112 5.24 5.90 5.45
C ALA A 112 4.42 4.60 5.44
N THR A 113 4.84 3.62 6.24
CA THR A 113 4.16 2.34 6.40
C THR A 113 4.29 1.83 7.83
N GLY A 114 3.45 0.89 8.20
CA GLY A 114 3.50 0.26 9.52
C GLY A 114 2.12 -0.09 10.08
N SER A 115 2.11 -0.85 11.15
CA SER A 115 0.87 -1.25 11.85
C SER A 115 0.49 -0.29 12.98
N ASN A 116 1.44 0.46 13.51
CA ASN A 116 1.29 1.45 14.59
C ASN A 116 2.55 2.31 14.67
N PRO A 117 2.56 3.41 15.44
CA PRO A 117 3.74 4.28 15.59
C PRO A 117 4.99 3.58 16.10
N GLN A 118 4.86 2.51 16.91
CA GLN A 118 5.99 1.73 17.43
C GLN A 118 6.65 0.84 16.38
N ASN A 119 5.91 0.48 15.33
CA ASN A 119 6.35 -0.39 14.24
C ASN A 119 6.20 0.33 12.89
N ALA A 120 6.53 1.61 12.87
CA ALA A 120 6.46 2.45 11.68
C ALA A 120 7.82 2.54 10.98
N ALA A 121 7.76 2.81 9.69
CA ALA A 121 8.92 3.11 8.87
C ALA A 121 8.57 4.17 7.83
N VAL A 122 9.57 4.95 7.43
CA VAL A 122 9.49 5.92 6.34
C VAL A 122 10.51 5.57 5.27
N ALA A 123 10.16 5.80 4.01
CA ALA A 123 11.05 5.62 2.88
C ALA A 123 11.07 6.87 2.02
N ALA A 124 12.25 7.26 1.54
CA ALA A 124 12.44 8.33 0.57
C ALA A 124 13.25 7.80 -0.62
N THR A 125 12.98 8.32 -1.82
CA THR A 125 13.79 7.99 -2.99
C THR A 125 15.11 8.78 -3.00
N SER A 126 16.15 8.20 -3.59
CA SER A 126 17.44 8.89 -3.78
C SER A 126 17.29 10.19 -4.60
N GLY A 127 16.36 10.21 -5.56
CA GLY A 127 16.03 11.40 -6.34
C GLY A 127 15.42 12.52 -5.49
N LEU A 128 14.56 12.18 -4.52
CA LEU A 128 13.99 13.15 -3.59
C LEU A 128 15.09 13.80 -2.74
N LEU A 129 16.01 13.01 -2.18
CA LEU A 129 17.13 13.50 -1.37
C LEU A 129 18.11 14.37 -2.16
N ALA A 130 18.29 14.10 -3.46
CA ALA A 130 19.20 14.86 -4.30
C ALA A 130 18.65 16.25 -4.68
N ILE A 131 17.33 16.46 -4.67
CA ILE A 131 16.69 17.68 -5.20
C ILE A 131 16.05 18.55 -4.11
N MET A 132 15.57 17.95 -3.02
CA MET A 132 14.96 18.71 -1.93
C MET A 132 16.03 19.37 -1.06
N ASN A 133 15.79 20.63 -0.72
CA ASN A 133 16.55 21.26 0.36
C ASN A 133 16.02 20.78 1.72
N ARG A 134 16.69 21.16 2.82
CA ARG A 134 16.33 20.73 4.17
C ARG A 134 14.88 21.07 4.53
N GLU A 135 14.43 22.29 4.27
CA GLU A 135 13.06 22.74 4.60
C GLU A 135 11.99 21.95 3.84
N GLU A 136 12.24 21.66 2.57
CA GLU A 136 11.36 20.85 1.73
C GLU A 136 11.34 19.39 2.18
N LEU A 137 12.49 18.84 2.57
CA LEU A 137 12.60 17.48 3.09
C LEU A 137 11.90 17.36 4.45
N GLU A 138 12.08 18.34 5.34
CA GLU A 138 11.35 18.44 6.61
C GLU A 138 9.83 18.45 6.38
N ALA A 139 9.36 19.22 5.38
CA ALA A 139 7.94 19.28 5.05
C ALA A 139 7.40 17.94 4.54
N VAL A 140 8.14 17.25 3.66
CA VAL A 140 7.75 15.92 3.18
C VAL A 140 7.79 14.88 4.31
N MET A 141 8.86 14.85 5.12
CA MET A 141 8.95 13.92 6.25
C MET A 141 7.93 14.26 7.35
N GLY A 142 7.62 15.52 7.57
CA GLY A 142 6.54 15.96 8.47
C GLY A 142 5.17 15.46 8.01
N HIS A 143 4.90 15.44 6.69
CA HIS A 143 3.70 14.85 6.11
C HIS A 143 3.64 13.34 6.40
N GLU A 144 4.73 12.59 6.12
CA GLU A 144 4.80 11.15 6.37
C GLU A 144 4.68 10.80 7.86
N VAL A 145 5.36 11.53 8.72
CA VAL A 145 5.28 11.39 10.19
C VAL A 145 3.86 11.68 10.70
N SER A 146 3.13 12.61 10.06
CA SER A 146 1.73 12.88 10.39
C SER A 146 0.84 11.68 10.13
N HIS A 147 1.05 10.93 9.05
CA HIS A 147 0.33 9.69 8.78
C HIS A 147 0.61 8.62 9.87
N ILE A 148 1.85 8.57 10.38
CA ILE A 148 2.20 7.67 11.49
C ILE A 148 1.45 8.08 12.76
N ARG A 149 1.53 9.35 13.15
CA ARG A 149 0.86 9.92 14.34
C ARG A 149 -0.65 9.69 14.33
N ASN A 150 -1.28 9.81 13.15
CA ASN A 150 -2.73 9.69 12.96
C ASN A 150 -3.20 8.24 12.77
N TYR A 151 -2.31 7.25 12.80
CA TYR A 151 -2.61 5.84 12.49
C TYR A 151 -3.16 5.62 11.07
N ASP A 152 -2.94 6.56 10.16
CA ASP A 152 -3.31 6.39 8.75
C ASP A 152 -2.53 5.25 8.11
N ILE A 153 -1.25 5.10 8.47
CA ILE A 153 -0.37 4.03 7.99
C ILE A 153 -0.98 2.64 8.22
N ARG A 154 -1.70 2.42 9.32
CA ARG A 154 -2.27 1.11 9.65
C ARG A 154 -3.25 0.62 8.61
N ILE A 155 -4.23 1.45 8.26
CA ILE A 155 -5.25 1.06 7.28
C ILE A 155 -4.65 0.95 5.87
N SER A 156 -3.75 1.88 5.50
CA SER A 156 -3.09 1.87 4.19
C SER A 156 -2.19 0.65 4.03
N THR A 157 -1.35 0.34 5.02
CA THR A 157 -0.45 -0.81 4.99
C THR A 157 -1.20 -2.14 4.92
N ILE A 158 -2.25 -2.32 5.74
CA ILE A 158 -3.06 -3.54 5.72
C ILE A 158 -3.80 -3.67 4.39
N ALA A 159 -4.37 -2.58 3.87
CA ALA A 159 -5.06 -2.62 2.58
C ALA A 159 -4.13 -2.98 1.42
N VAL A 160 -2.94 -2.38 1.38
CA VAL A 160 -1.90 -2.69 0.39
C VAL A 160 -1.47 -4.14 0.49
N ALA A 161 -1.17 -4.63 1.69
CA ALA A 161 -0.75 -6.01 1.90
C ALA A 161 -1.82 -7.02 1.43
N LEU A 162 -3.10 -6.79 1.78
CA LEU A 162 -4.21 -7.63 1.35
C LEU A 162 -4.42 -7.57 -0.18
N ALA A 163 -4.35 -6.38 -0.76
CA ALA A 163 -4.49 -6.20 -2.20
C ALA A 163 -3.35 -6.88 -2.97
N SER A 164 -2.10 -6.75 -2.51
CA SER A 164 -0.95 -7.40 -3.13
C SER A 164 -1.04 -8.92 -3.06
N ALA A 165 -1.52 -9.49 -1.95
CA ALA A 165 -1.77 -10.92 -1.86
C ALA A 165 -2.81 -11.40 -2.89
N ILE A 166 -3.91 -10.66 -3.03
CA ILE A 166 -4.95 -10.97 -4.01
C ILE A 166 -4.38 -10.89 -5.44
N THR A 167 -3.62 -9.84 -5.74
CA THR A 167 -2.98 -9.65 -7.05
C THR A 167 -1.98 -10.79 -7.34
N MET A 168 -1.18 -11.18 -6.35
CA MET A 168 -0.25 -12.29 -6.48
C MET A 168 -0.98 -13.61 -6.77
N LEU A 169 -2.03 -13.93 -6.01
CA LEU A 169 -2.84 -15.12 -6.25
C LEU A 169 -3.47 -15.11 -7.65
N SER A 170 -4.03 -13.97 -8.08
CA SER A 170 -4.61 -13.80 -9.41
C SER A 170 -3.55 -13.99 -10.51
N SER A 171 -2.34 -13.46 -10.33
CA SER A 171 -1.25 -13.59 -11.29
C SER A 171 -0.69 -15.02 -11.37
N MET A 172 -0.65 -15.74 -10.26
CA MET A 172 -0.29 -17.17 -10.23
C MET A 172 -1.32 -18.01 -10.99
N ALA A 173 -2.60 -17.73 -10.79
CA ALA A 173 -3.69 -18.37 -11.50
C ALA A 173 -3.57 -18.18 -13.02
N GLY A 174 -3.33 -16.96 -13.46
CA GLY A 174 -3.12 -16.65 -14.89
C GLY A 174 -1.92 -17.38 -15.49
N ARG A 175 -0.80 -17.48 -14.74
CA ARG A 175 0.39 -18.22 -15.17
C ARG A 175 0.14 -19.73 -15.28
N MET A 176 -0.55 -20.33 -14.31
CA MET A 176 -0.92 -21.74 -14.37
C MET A 176 -1.80 -22.05 -15.59
N MET A 177 -2.73 -21.16 -15.91
CA MET A 177 -3.59 -21.27 -17.09
C MET A 177 -2.79 -21.23 -18.41
N TRP A 178 -1.78 -20.36 -18.49
CA TRP A 178 -0.97 -20.22 -19.72
C TRP A 178 0.01 -21.38 -19.90
N TRP A 179 0.64 -21.86 -18.83
CA TRP A 179 1.57 -22.99 -18.86
C TRP A 179 0.86 -24.35 -18.98
N GLY A 180 -0.32 -24.50 -18.39
CA GLY A 180 -1.14 -25.71 -18.50
C GLY A 180 -1.79 -25.85 -19.88
N GLY A 181 -2.12 -24.74 -20.56
CA GLY A 181 -2.70 -24.72 -21.91
C GLY A 181 -1.70 -24.92 -23.05
N ALA A 182 -0.45 -24.48 -22.89
CA ALA A 182 0.57 -24.51 -23.96
C ALA A 182 1.23 -25.89 -24.15
N GLY A 183 1.08 -26.82 -23.19
CA GLY A 183 1.72 -28.14 -23.22
C GLY A 183 0.88 -29.30 -23.79
N ARG A 184 -0.39 -29.11 -24.07
CA ARG A 184 -1.25 -30.19 -24.54
C ARG A 184 -1.46 -30.15 -26.05
N ARG A 185 -0.55 -30.79 -26.80
CA ARG A 185 -0.88 -31.47 -28.06
C ARG A 185 -1.95 -32.52 -27.74
N ARG A 186 -3.05 -32.46 -28.50
CA ARG A 186 -4.10 -33.49 -28.50
C ARG A 186 -3.52 -34.89 -28.44
N SER A 187 -3.56 -35.54 -27.30
CA SER A 187 -3.67 -36.99 -27.20
C SER A 187 -5.14 -37.29 -26.95
N ASP A 188 -5.68 -38.07 -27.81
CA ASP A 188 -7.09 -38.45 -27.93
C ASP A 188 -7.46 -39.57 -26.95
N ASP A 189 -6.97 -39.52 -25.71
CA ASP A 189 -7.37 -40.49 -24.72
C ASP A 189 -7.37 -39.84 -23.35
N ASP A 190 -8.57 -39.94 -22.69
CA ASP A 190 -8.76 -40.04 -21.30
C ASP A 190 -9.48 -38.98 -20.46
N ARG A 191 -10.36 -39.56 -19.72
CA ARG A 191 -11.31 -39.15 -18.68
C ARG A 191 -10.81 -38.28 -17.52
N ASP A 192 -9.53 -37.91 -17.45
CA ASP A 192 -8.93 -37.07 -16.40
C ASP A 192 -8.79 -35.57 -16.78
N GLY A 193 -9.16 -35.19 -18.01
CA GLY A 193 -9.08 -33.80 -18.49
C GLY A 193 -9.98 -32.81 -17.78
N ASN A 194 -11.14 -33.26 -17.28
CA ASN A 194 -12.15 -32.38 -16.68
C ASN A 194 -11.72 -31.74 -15.36
N GLY A 195 -10.89 -32.38 -14.56
CA GLY A 195 -10.49 -31.87 -13.25
C GLY A 195 -9.63 -30.61 -13.34
N LEU A 196 -8.66 -30.60 -14.23
CA LEU A 196 -7.75 -29.46 -14.43
C LEU A 196 -8.45 -28.25 -15.10
N GLU A 197 -9.37 -28.50 -16.03
CA GLU A 197 -10.18 -27.45 -16.65
C GLU A 197 -11.11 -26.78 -15.65
N ILE A 198 -11.74 -27.56 -14.77
CA ILE A 198 -12.57 -27.04 -13.68
C ILE A 198 -11.72 -26.22 -12.69
N ILE A 199 -10.53 -26.71 -12.32
CA ILE A 199 -9.59 -25.94 -11.46
C ILE A 199 -9.24 -24.60 -12.12
N MET A 200 -8.87 -24.61 -13.37
CA MET A 200 -8.52 -23.39 -14.10
C MET A 200 -9.69 -22.42 -14.22
N LEU A 201 -10.88 -22.92 -14.47
CA LEU A 201 -12.09 -22.10 -14.55
C LEU A 201 -12.43 -21.46 -13.20
N VAL A 202 -12.35 -22.22 -12.10
CA VAL A 202 -12.61 -21.70 -10.75
C VAL A 202 -11.55 -20.65 -10.36
N VAL A 203 -10.28 -20.93 -10.60
CA VAL A 203 -9.19 -20.01 -10.30
C VAL A 203 -9.30 -18.72 -11.12
N SER A 204 -9.69 -18.81 -12.39
CA SER A 204 -9.93 -17.65 -13.27
C SER A 204 -11.13 -16.84 -12.79
N LEU A 205 -12.22 -17.49 -12.41
CA LEU A 205 -13.41 -16.83 -11.88
C LEU A 205 -13.10 -16.12 -10.56
N LEU A 206 -12.33 -16.77 -9.68
CA LEU A 206 -11.86 -16.17 -8.44
C LEU A 206 -10.98 -14.95 -8.70
N ALA A 207 -10.05 -15.03 -9.65
CA ALA A 207 -9.20 -13.90 -10.04
C ALA A 207 -10.03 -12.70 -10.54
N ILE A 208 -11.04 -12.95 -11.39
CA ILE A 208 -11.95 -11.92 -11.92
C ILE A 208 -12.75 -11.25 -10.79
N VAL A 209 -13.19 -12.00 -9.78
CA VAL A 209 -13.96 -11.47 -8.65
C VAL A 209 -13.06 -10.77 -7.64
N LEU A 210 -11.86 -11.31 -7.37
CA LEU A 210 -10.96 -10.79 -6.35
C LEU A 210 -10.19 -9.54 -6.79
N ALA A 211 -9.86 -9.39 -8.09
CA ALA A 211 -9.11 -8.23 -8.56
C ALA A 211 -9.83 -6.87 -8.36
N PRO A 212 -11.12 -6.71 -8.71
CA PRO A 212 -11.87 -5.49 -8.40
C PRO A 212 -11.96 -5.22 -6.89
N LEU A 213 -11.96 -6.28 -6.11
CA LEU A 213 -12.04 -6.19 -4.66
C LEU A 213 -10.73 -5.67 -4.05
N ALA A 214 -9.57 -6.13 -4.54
CA ALA A 214 -8.28 -5.60 -4.15
C ALA A 214 -8.23 -4.08 -4.39
N ALA A 215 -8.67 -3.63 -5.56
CA ALA A 215 -8.77 -2.21 -5.87
C ALA A 215 -9.70 -1.45 -4.90
N THR A 216 -10.85 -2.04 -4.56
CA THR A 216 -11.79 -1.46 -3.59
C THR A 216 -11.19 -1.34 -2.19
N LEU A 217 -10.44 -2.35 -1.73
CA LEU A 217 -9.75 -2.32 -0.44
C LEU A 217 -8.74 -1.17 -0.37
N VAL A 218 -7.95 -0.99 -1.43
CA VAL A 218 -7.01 0.14 -1.54
C VAL A 218 -7.75 1.47 -1.53
N GLN A 219 -8.84 1.62 -2.30
CA GLN A 219 -9.64 2.84 -2.32
C GLN A 219 -10.25 3.18 -0.95
N LEU A 220 -10.72 2.18 -0.19
CA LEU A 220 -11.24 2.38 1.17
C LEU A 220 -10.15 2.85 2.15
N ALA A 221 -8.89 2.46 1.91
CA ALA A 221 -7.75 2.88 2.71
C ALA A 221 -7.34 4.34 2.46
N ILE A 222 -7.73 4.91 1.34
CA ILE A 222 -7.32 6.25 0.93
C ILE A 222 -8.44 7.25 1.20
N SER A 223 -8.06 8.46 1.62
CA SER A 223 -9.00 9.54 1.87
C SER A 223 -8.34 10.89 1.58
N ARG A 224 -8.92 11.64 0.65
CA ARG A 224 -8.45 13.01 0.32
C ARG A 224 -8.39 13.92 1.55
N GLN A 225 -9.31 13.76 2.49
CA GLN A 225 -9.30 14.54 3.73
C GLN A 225 -8.10 14.24 4.61
N ARG A 226 -7.60 12.99 4.62
CA ARG A 226 -6.40 12.63 5.36
C ARG A 226 -5.15 13.26 4.76
N GLU A 227 -5.08 13.35 3.44
CA GLU A 227 -3.98 14.04 2.75
C GLU A 227 -3.93 15.53 3.11
N PHE A 228 -5.08 16.22 3.07
CA PHE A 228 -5.14 17.62 3.49
C PHE A 228 -4.81 17.81 4.97
N LEU A 229 -5.18 16.86 5.81
CA LEU A 229 -4.81 16.91 7.22
C LEU A 229 -3.32 16.66 7.41
N ALA A 230 -2.72 15.72 6.67
CA ALA A 230 -1.28 15.46 6.73
C ALA A 230 -0.47 16.68 6.25
N ASP A 231 -0.95 17.37 5.21
CA ASP A 231 -0.37 18.64 4.76
C ASP A 231 -0.43 19.71 5.86
N ALA A 232 -1.60 19.90 6.48
CA ALA A 232 -1.77 20.84 7.56
C ALA A 232 -0.94 20.47 8.80
N SER A 233 -0.87 19.18 9.12
CA SER A 233 -0.03 18.68 10.23
C SER A 233 1.46 18.86 9.94
N SER A 234 1.91 18.66 8.69
CA SER A 234 3.28 18.98 8.29
C SER A 234 3.61 20.44 8.55
N VAL A 235 2.71 21.34 8.15
CA VAL A 235 2.86 22.79 8.43
C VAL A 235 2.85 23.08 9.95
N GLU A 236 2.04 22.38 10.72
CA GLU A 236 2.03 22.51 12.19
C GLU A 236 3.37 22.11 12.79
N LEU A 237 3.95 20.99 12.34
CA LEU A 237 5.22 20.45 12.83
C LEU A 237 6.41 21.33 12.43
N THR A 238 6.45 21.78 11.17
CA THR A 238 7.59 22.53 10.62
C THR A 238 7.48 24.05 10.80
N ARG A 239 6.28 24.56 11.07
CA ARG A 239 5.95 25.99 11.07
C ARG A 239 6.31 26.68 9.74
N ASN A 240 6.39 25.93 8.66
CA ASN A 240 6.82 26.41 7.34
C ASN A 240 5.89 25.92 6.22
N PRO A 241 4.77 26.62 5.93
CA PRO A 241 3.89 26.27 4.83
C PRO A 241 4.58 26.38 3.46
N GLN A 242 5.55 27.31 3.33
CA GLN A 242 6.26 27.51 2.07
C GLN A 242 7.16 26.33 1.71
N GLY A 243 7.77 25.66 2.70
CA GLY A 243 8.54 24.42 2.51
C GLY A 243 7.67 23.35 1.86
N MET A 244 6.46 23.12 2.39
CA MET A 244 5.53 22.13 1.82
C MET A 244 5.03 22.51 0.41
N ILE A 245 4.72 23.80 0.17
CA ILE A 245 4.32 24.28 -1.15
C ILE A 245 5.42 24.05 -2.18
N ASN A 246 6.67 24.34 -1.83
CA ASN A 246 7.83 24.16 -2.72
C ASN A 246 8.09 22.67 -2.98
N ALA A 247 8.04 21.83 -1.96
CA ALA A 247 8.13 20.38 -2.08
C ALA A 247 7.07 19.81 -3.03
N LEU A 248 5.80 20.19 -2.86
CA LEU A 248 4.70 19.77 -3.72
C LEU A 248 4.90 20.19 -5.18
N ARG A 249 5.41 21.40 -5.45
CA ARG A 249 5.72 21.86 -6.81
C ARG A 249 6.81 20.99 -7.48
N LYS A 250 7.83 20.61 -6.73
CA LYS A 250 8.89 19.72 -7.22
C LYS A 250 8.35 18.31 -7.46
N LEU A 251 7.52 17.80 -6.57
CA LEU A 251 6.84 16.50 -6.71
C LEU A 251 5.94 16.45 -7.95
N ASP A 252 5.20 17.52 -8.24
CA ASP A 252 4.34 17.63 -9.43
C ASP A 252 5.13 17.51 -10.74
N ASN A 253 6.33 18.08 -10.77
CA ASN A 253 7.24 18.03 -11.91
C ASN A 253 8.14 16.78 -11.96
N SER A 254 8.03 15.87 -10.99
CA SER A 254 8.82 14.64 -10.95
C SER A 254 8.50 13.74 -12.14
N LYS A 255 9.48 12.98 -12.59
CA LYS A 255 9.30 11.88 -13.55
C LYS A 255 8.62 10.70 -12.85
N PRO A 256 7.97 9.79 -13.61
CA PRO A 256 7.53 8.50 -13.08
C PRO A 256 8.71 7.74 -12.48
N MET A 257 8.44 6.85 -11.53
CA MET A 257 9.46 5.95 -11.01
C MET A 257 9.98 5.02 -12.11
N SER A 258 11.27 4.80 -12.11
CA SER A 258 11.94 3.92 -13.07
C SER A 258 11.72 2.45 -12.76
N ARG A 259 11.48 2.13 -11.50
CA ARG A 259 11.13 0.78 -11.04
C ARG A 259 9.64 0.51 -11.20
N PRO A 260 9.26 -0.72 -11.59
CA PRO A 260 7.85 -1.11 -11.56
C PRO A 260 7.34 -1.10 -10.11
N VAL A 261 6.32 -0.30 -9.86
CA VAL A 261 5.64 -0.22 -8.57
C VAL A 261 4.32 -0.99 -8.67
N ASP A 262 4.04 -1.85 -7.69
CA ASP A 262 2.78 -2.56 -7.59
C ASP A 262 1.60 -1.56 -7.48
N ASP A 263 0.47 -1.87 -8.13
CA ASP A 263 -0.71 -1.00 -8.13
C ASP A 263 -1.23 -0.73 -6.71
N ALA A 264 -1.16 -1.72 -5.84
CA ALA A 264 -1.57 -1.56 -4.46
C ALA A 264 -0.61 -0.66 -3.69
N SER A 265 0.71 -0.86 -3.82
CA SER A 265 1.71 -0.06 -3.09
C SER A 265 1.84 1.37 -3.62
N SER A 266 1.44 1.63 -4.88
CA SER A 266 1.43 3.00 -5.42
C SER A 266 0.56 3.96 -4.61
N ALA A 267 -0.43 3.44 -3.91
CA ALA A 267 -1.32 4.20 -3.04
C ALA A 267 -0.67 4.72 -1.74
N LEU A 268 0.52 4.26 -1.39
CA LEU A 268 1.24 4.73 -0.21
C LEU A 268 2.06 5.99 -0.48
N TYR A 269 2.50 6.19 -1.72
CA TYR A 269 3.43 7.24 -2.08
C TYR A 269 2.78 8.62 -2.08
N ILE A 270 3.49 9.64 -1.59
CA ILE A 270 3.04 11.04 -1.56
C ILE A 270 2.72 11.60 -2.96
N ASN A 271 3.35 11.04 -3.99
CA ASN A 271 3.17 11.41 -5.40
C ASN A 271 2.93 10.15 -6.24
N ASP A 272 2.04 10.20 -7.23
CA ASP A 272 1.77 9.05 -8.09
C ASP A 272 3.05 8.52 -8.76
N PRO A 273 3.53 7.31 -8.41
CA PRO A 273 4.76 6.77 -8.95
C PRO A 273 4.69 6.46 -10.45
N LYS A 274 3.48 6.33 -11.02
CA LYS A 274 3.27 5.95 -12.42
C LYS A 274 2.99 7.13 -13.33
N LYS A 275 2.57 8.29 -12.77
CA LYS A 275 2.15 9.48 -13.53
C LYS A 275 1.15 9.13 -14.65
N SER A 276 0.24 8.23 -14.36
CA SER A 276 -0.73 7.70 -15.31
C SER A 276 -1.63 8.81 -15.87
N GLY A 277 -1.85 8.81 -17.19
CA GLY A 277 -2.73 9.78 -17.85
C GLY A 277 -4.13 9.20 -18.19
N GLY A 278 -5.09 10.07 -18.53
CA GLY A 278 -6.38 9.66 -19.08
C GLY A 278 -7.41 9.18 -18.04
N PHE A 279 -8.17 8.15 -18.36
CA PHE A 279 -9.26 7.61 -17.51
C PHE A 279 -8.80 7.13 -16.14
N GLN A 280 -7.52 6.77 -15.99
CA GLN A 280 -6.94 6.37 -14.70
C GLN A 280 -6.93 7.51 -13.68
N LYS A 281 -7.02 8.78 -14.09
CA LYS A 281 -7.17 9.93 -13.17
C LYS A 281 -8.38 9.84 -12.25
N LEU A 282 -9.43 9.13 -12.62
CA LEU A 282 -10.61 8.91 -11.79
C LEU A 282 -10.33 7.99 -10.57
N PHE A 283 -9.25 7.23 -10.62
CA PHE A 283 -8.80 6.32 -9.58
C PHE A 283 -7.64 6.88 -8.75
N TYR A 284 -7.30 8.17 -8.93
CA TYR A 284 -6.24 8.80 -8.13
C TYR A 284 -6.61 8.77 -6.65
N THR A 285 -5.66 8.25 -5.91
CA THR A 285 -5.74 8.06 -4.47
C THR A 285 -5.52 9.36 -3.71
N HIS A 286 -4.72 10.27 -4.27
CA HIS A 286 -4.39 11.57 -3.69
C HIS A 286 -5.15 12.73 -4.36
N PRO A 287 -5.43 13.82 -3.60
CA PRO A 287 -5.94 15.05 -4.19
C PRO A 287 -4.95 15.63 -5.20
N PRO A 288 -5.43 16.38 -6.21
CA PRO A 288 -4.55 17.09 -7.12
C PRO A 288 -3.56 17.99 -6.34
N ILE A 289 -2.28 17.97 -6.73
CA ILE A 289 -1.26 18.79 -6.07
C ILE A 289 -1.62 20.27 -6.10
N SER A 290 -2.24 20.75 -7.16
CA SER A 290 -2.76 22.12 -7.26
C SER A 290 -3.75 22.46 -6.14
N GLU A 291 -4.67 21.55 -5.82
CA GLU A 291 -5.64 21.75 -4.74
C GLU A 291 -4.96 21.75 -3.36
N ARG A 292 -3.97 20.87 -3.15
CA ARG A 292 -3.16 20.85 -1.92
C ARG A 292 -2.43 22.18 -1.73
N ILE A 293 -1.79 22.68 -2.77
CA ILE A 293 -1.07 23.99 -2.74
C ILE A 293 -2.03 25.14 -2.43
N GLU A 294 -3.21 25.19 -3.06
CA GLU A 294 -4.17 26.28 -2.81
C GLU A 294 -4.67 26.30 -1.36
N ARG A 295 -4.87 25.15 -0.76
CA ARG A 295 -5.25 25.07 0.67
C ARG A 295 -4.11 25.52 1.59
N LEU A 296 -2.86 25.16 1.27
CA LEU A 296 -1.68 25.56 2.05
C LEU A 296 -1.41 27.06 1.99
N LYS A 297 -1.75 27.73 0.88
CA LYS A 297 -1.65 29.20 0.78
C LYS A 297 -2.63 29.96 1.68
N GLN A 298 -3.66 29.29 2.17
CA GLN A 298 -4.69 29.87 3.05
C GLN A 298 -4.37 29.69 4.53
N MET A 299 -3.28 28.97 4.85
CA MET A 299 -2.78 28.76 6.21
C MET A 299 -1.72 29.79 6.58
#